data_564f91f3b784618482daea5c5235a10e
#
_entry.id   564f91f3b784618482daea5c5235a10e
#
_cell.length_a   1.000
_cell.length_b   1.000
_cell.length_c   1.000
_cell.angle_alpha   90.00
_cell.angle_beta   90.00
_cell.angle_gamma   90.00
#
_symmetry.space_group_name_H-M   'P 1'
#
loop_
_entity.id
_entity.type
_entity.pdbx_description
1 polymer ?
#
loop_
_entity_poly.entity_id
_entity_poly.type
_entity_poly.pdbx_seq_one_letter_code
_entity_poly.pdbx_strand_id
1 'polypeptide(L)'
;MRTKDGSHPVPAPAKAARLKEEAPKPAGRPSALVDTRVVYCGDNLEQLKKLPDACVDLIYIDPPFNSNRNYEVFWGESKEKRAFVDRHASTQAYIEFMRPRCVELRRVLKATGSFYYHCDWHASHYVKVMLDGLFGENNFRNEIVWKRSHAHSDAKQGMSQYGRICDYLFFYTGGEAWTWNTQFQAYSEHHVASEYRHSTADGRQYKETDVTAAKGGGDTKYEWRVMRSSPGDRWIPDLDNEWRVPKPGWDYLVVKPYDGRYWAYSKDNLIAFWKQGCLIHRKTGMPRLMQFTSEMPGVPLQDLWDDIDPINARATERLGYPTQKPLALLERIIKASSNENDIVLDAFCGCGTALVAAQNLKRQWIGIDVSPTACRVMAKRLRDVCGLPESEPLWKAGRGFVVRDLPWSEAKLRALPPFEFENWAVIALGGIPNKVQVGDMGVDGRIYPVSSAATPRKKQEGELALKERWYPIQVKQKDKVGRPDIDSFEAMMMRVDCDKGFFVAFDYSDDALREAGAFFRRSGKSIVLFTVKDILEEELARKLA
;
A
#
# COMPACT_ATOMS: atom_id res chain seq x y z
N MET A 1 -32.62 11.32 35.03
CA MET A 1 -31.69 12.45 34.94
C MET A 1 -30.29 11.91 34.65
N ARG A 2 -29.84 11.94 33.41
CA ARG A 2 -28.50 11.52 33.02
C ARG A 2 -27.77 12.74 32.49
N THR A 3 -26.74 13.16 33.19
CA THR A 3 -25.82 14.22 32.77
C THR A 3 -24.83 13.63 31.79
N LYS A 4 -24.90 14.08 30.53
CA LYS A 4 -23.87 13.85 29.54
C LYS A 4 -22.81 14.95 29.68
N ASP A 5 -21.67 14.61 30.24
CA ASP A 5 -20.51 15.48 30.27
C ASP A 5 -19.60 15.05 29.10
N GLY A 6 -19.72 15.78 28.01
CA GLY A 6 -18.93 15.58 26.79
C GLY A 6 -17.89 16.69 26.61
N SER A 7 -16.91 16.75 27.48
CA SER A 7 -15.77 17.64 27.34
C SER A 7 -14.58 16.87 26.75
N HIS A 8 -14.39 16.96 25.43
CA HIS A 8 -13.12 16.58 24.81
C HIS A 8 -12.08 17.67 25.12
N PRO A 9 -10.92 17.33 25.69
CA PRO A 9 -9.85 18.31 25.85
C PRO A 9 -9.30 18.68 24.48
N VAL A 10 -9.32 19.96 24.14
CA VAL A 10 -8.57 20.52 23.03
C VAL A 10 -7.09 20.31 23.35
N PRO A 11 -6.29 19.68 22.48
CA PRO A 11 -4.86 19.48 22.75
C PRO A 11 -4.17 20.84 22.87
N ALA A 12 -3.44 21.02 23.96
CA ALA A 12 -2.55 22.14 24.14
C ALA A 12 -1.51 22.15 23.00
N PRO A 13 -1.07 23.33 22.50
CA PRO A 13 -0.04 23.40 21.49
C PRO A 13 1.22 22.68 22.01
N ALA A 14 1.69 21.72 21.23
CA ALA A 14 2.85 20.93 21.57
C ALA A 14 4.03 21.87 21.85
N LYS A 15 4.63 21.75 23.03
CA LYS A 15 5.90 22.38 23.32
C LYS A 15 6.87 21.95 22.24
N ALA A 16 7.47 22.90 21.56
CA ALA A 16 8.59 22.65 20.65
C ALA A 16 9.73 21.99 21.45
N ALA A 17 9.70 20.68 21.52
CA ALA A 17 10.79 19.89 22.02
C ALA A 17 11.92 20.01 20.98
N ARG A 18 13.05 20.60 21.37
CA ARG A 18 14.30 20.44 20.63
C ARG A 18 14.51 18.95 20.45
N LEU A 19 14.35 18.48 19.21
CA LEU A 19 14.76 17.15 18.78
C LEU A 19 16.26 17.03 19.06
N LYS A 20 16.61 16.39 20.16
CA LYS A 20 17.93 15.77 20.27
C LYS A 20 17.90 14.65 19.22
N GLU A 21 18.75 14.74 18.22
CA GLU A 21 19.07 13.61 17.35
C GLU A 21 19.58 12.47 18.26
N GLU A 22 18.68 11.59 18.67
CA GLU A 22 19.08 10.31 19.23
C GLU A 22 19.65 9.48 18.07
N ALA A 23 20.86 8.99 18.25
CA ALA A 23 21.47 8.03 17.35
C ALA A 23 20.48 6.88 17.07
N PRO A 24 20.39 6.39 15.81
CA PRO A 24 19.44 5.37 15.44
C PRO A 24 19.62 4.13 16.32
N LYS A 25 18.62 3.79 17.11
CA LYS A 25 18.61 2.56 17.89
C LYS A 25 18.77 1.39 16.91
N PRO A 26 19.62 0.40 17.21
CA PRO A 26 19.82 -0.75 16.34
C PRO A 26 18.47 -1.43 16.13
N ALA A 27 18.17 -1.75 14.87
CA ALA A 27 16.94 -2.47 14.50
C ALA A 27 16.80 -3.70 15.39
N GLY A 28 15.66 -3.81 16.09
CA GLY A 28 15.41 -4.84 17.08
C GLY A 28 15.69 -6.24 16.53
N ARG A 29 16.19 -7.13 17.37
CA ARG A 29 16.37 -8.55 17.06
C ARG A 29 14.99 -9.14 16.72
N PRO A 30 14.91 -10.11 15.76
CA PRO A 30 13.68 -10.84 15.53
C PRO A 30 13.13 -11.39 16.85
N SER A 31 11.82 -11.32 17.04
CA SER A 31 11.19 -11.90 18.23
C SER A 31 11.59 -13.37 18.37
N ALA A 32 11.97 -13.79 19.54
CA ALA A 32 12.31 -15.21 19.83
C ALA A 32 11.11 -16.15 19.66
N LEU A 33 9.89 -15.63 19.54
CA LEU A 33 8.64 -16.36 19.44
C LEU A 33 8.06 -16.42 18.02
N VAL A 34 8.36 -15.41 17.17
CA VAL A 34 7.86 -15.35 15.80
C VAL A 34 8.97 -14.85 14.89
N ASP A 35 9.23 -15.60 13.82
CA ASP A 35 10.14 -15.13 12.77
C ASP A 35 9.52 -13.90 12.08
N THR A 36 10.22 -12.79 12.11
CA THR A 36 9.86 -11.55 11.39
C THR A 36 10.85 -11.29 10.27
N ARG A 37 10.51 -10.38 9.37
CA ARG A 37 11.23 -10.13 8.12
C ARG A 37 11.34 -11.39 7.30
N VAL A 38 10.20 -12.07 7.13
CA VAL A 38 10.11 -13.33 6.42
C VAL A 38 9.02 -13.25 5.35
N VAL A 39 9.33 -13.79 4.17
CA VAL A 39 8.39 -14.06 3.10
C VAL A 39 8.21 -15.56 3.01
N TYR A 40 6.98 -16.03 3.12
CA TYR A 40 6.62 -17.44 2.89
C TYR A 40 6.02 -17.59 1.50
N CYS A 41 6.58 -18.47 0.69
CA CYS A 41 5.99 -18.86 -0.60
C CYS A 41 5.10 -20.09 -0.40
N GLY A 42 3.78 -19.93 -0.53
CA GLY A 42 2.83 -21.04 -0.37
C GLY A 42 1.43 -20.57 0.00
N ASP A 43 0.50 -21.53 0.10
CA ASP A 43 -0.89 -21.22 0.51
C ASP A 43 -0.91 -20.57 1.89
N ASN A 44 -1.58 -19.42 1.96
CA ASN A 44 -1.58 -18.63 3.19
C ASN A 44 -2.36 -19.30 4.34
N LEU A 45 -3.37 -20.11 4.06
CA LEU A 45 -4.08 -20.84 5.11
C LEU A 45 -3.14 -21.81 5.85
N GLU A 46 -2.27 -22.49 5.10
CA GLU A 46 -1.29 -23.42 5.68
C GLU A 46 -0.14 -22.69 6.40
N GLN A 47 0.27 -21.53 5.88
CA GLN A 47 1.32 -20.74 6.53
C GLN A 47 0.79 -20.05 7.80
N LEU A 48 -0.42 -19.51 7.77
CA LEU A 48 -1.06 -18.86 8.93
C LEU A 48 -1.21 -19.82 10.11
N LYS A 49 -1.56 -21.10 9.87
CA LYS A 49 -1.66 -22.12 10.92
C LYS A 49 -0.35 -22.34 11.70
N LYS A 50 0.80 -22.02 11.10
CA LYS A 50 2.12 -22.12 11.75
C LYS A 50 2.45 -20.95 12.65
N LEU A 51 1.73 -19.83 12.53
CA LEU A 51 1.94 -18.63 13.35
C LEU A 51 1.23 -18.80 14.71
N PRO A 52 1.85 -18.32 15.80
CA PRO A 52 1.21 -18.30 17.12
C PRO A 52 -0.05 -17.42 17.16
N ASP A 53 -0.91 -17.66 18.13
CA ASP A 53 -2.06 -16.82 18.42
C ASP A 53 -1.61 -15.43 18.87
N ALA A 54 -2.39 -14.41 18.53
CA ALA A 54 -2.23 -13.03 19.01
C ALA A 54 -0.78 -12.49 18.91
N CYS A 55 -0.12 -12.75 17.77
CA CYS A 55 1.28 -12.34 17.55
C CYS A 55 1.44 -11.12 16.64
N VAL A 56 0.40 -10.72 15.90
CA VAL A 56 0.46 -9.65 14.88
C VAL A 56 -0.27 -8.40 15.37
N ASP A 57 0.34 -7.23 15.14
CA ASP A 57 -0.22 -5.94 15.53
C ASP A 57 -1.13 -5.34 14.43
N LEU A 58 -0.75 -5.50 13.18
CA LEU A 58 -1.50 -4.99 12.04
C LEU A 58 -1.56 -6.02 10.93
N ILE A 59 -2.75 -6.27 10.43
CA ILE A 59 -2.97 -7.10 9.23
C ILE A 59 -3.57 -6.21 8.14
N TYR A 60 -2.95 -6.23 6.97
CA TYR A 60 -3.53 -5.73 5.73
C TYR A 60 -3.59 -6.87 4.74
N ILE A 61 -4.70 -7.03 4.05
CA ILE A 61 -4.82 -7.99 2.96
C ILE A 61 -5.51 -7.36 1.75
N ASP A 62 -5.02 -7.76 0.57
CA ASP A 62 -5.54 -7.39 -0.75
C ASP A 62 -5.77 -8.67 -1.56
N PRO A 63 -6.76 -9.51 -1.16
CA PRO A 63 -6.99 -10.79 -1.83
C PRO A 63 -7.58 -10.58 -3.23
N PRO A 64 -7.58 -11.63 -4.09
CA PRO A 64 -8.30 -11.60 -5.36
C PRO A 64 -9.75 -11.16 -5.18
N PHE A 65 -10.25 -10.26 -6.05
CA PHE A 65 -11.57 -9.62 -5.84
C PHE A 65 -12.74 -10.41 -6.43
N ASN A 66 -12.51 -11.56 -7.05
CA ASN A 66 -13.52 -12.30 -7.83
C ASN A 66 -14.14 -11.45 -8.96
N SER A 67 -13.36 -10.57 -9.55
CA SER A 67 -13.84 -9.49 -10.41
C SER A 67 -14.32 -9.93 -11.78
N ASN A 68 -14.28 -11.22 -12.11
CA ASN A 68 -14.70 -11.77 -13.42
C ASN A 68 -14.11 -11.05 -14.66
N ARG A 69 -13.15 -10.13 -14.45
CA ARG A 69 -12.53 -9.39 -15.54
C ARG A 69 -11.55 -10.31 -16.25
N ASN A 70 -11.74 -10.45 -17.55
CA ASN A 70 -10.68 -10.88 -18.44
C ASN A 70 -9.66 -9.73 -18.46
N TYR A 71 -8.71 -9.75 -17.56
CA TYR A 71 -7.55 -8.87 -17.67
C TYR A 71 -6.65 -9.44 -18.76
N GLU A 72 -6.92 -9.04 -19.98
CA GLU A 72 -6.02 -9.23 -21.11
C GLU A 72 -4.95 -8.17 -21.05
N VAL A 73 -3.94 -8.30 -20.22
CA VAL A 73 -2.75 -7.46 -20.32
C VAL A 73 -1.50 -8.21 -19.86
N PHE A 74 -0.54 -8.05 -20.65
CA PHE A 74 0.87 -8.28 -20.64
C PHE A 74 1.49 -8.45 -19.25
N TRP A 75 2.18 -9.53 -19.04
CA TRP A 75 3.16 -9.76 -18.00
C TRP A 75 2.67 -10.19 -16.61
N GLY A 76 1.74 -9.55 -16.01
CA GLY A 76 1.40 -9.76 -14.63
C GLY A 76 0.05 -10.43 -14.45
N GLU A 77 -0.96 -9.93 -15.12
CA GLU A 77 -2.38 -10.23 -14.83
C GLU A 77 -2.78 -11.67 -15.09
N SER A 78 -2.25 -12.29 -16.15
CA SER A 78 -2.54 -13.68 -16.43
C SER A 78 -1.73 -14.65 -15.57
N LYS A 79 -0.56 -14.26 -15.10
CA LYS A 79 0.22 -14.99 -14.12
C LYS A 79 -0.44 -14.98 -12.76
N GLU A 80 -0.97 -13.84 -12.37
CA GLU A 80 -1.72 -13.68 -11.14
C GLU A 80 -3.04 -14.44 -11.17
N LYS A 81 -3.74 -14.45 -12.28
CA LYS A 81 -4.97 -15.23 -12.48
C LYS A 81 -4.80 -16.73 -12.29
N ARG A 82 -3.60 -17.27 -12.39
CA ARG A 82 -3.34 -18.71 -12.18
C ARG A 82 -2.70 -19.01 -10.83
N ALA A 83 -1.91 -18.11 -10.32
CA ALA A 83 -1.45 -18.18 -8.94
C ALA A 83 -2.61 -18.00 -7.97
N PHE A 84 -3.58 -17.17 -8.37
CA PHE A 84 -4.81 -16.92 -7.62
C PHE A 84 -5.97 -17.20 -8.57
N VAL A 85 -6.77 -18.20 -8.29
CA VAL A 85 -8.04 -18.40 -9.00
C VAL A 85 -8.92 -17.21 -8.71
N ASP A 86 -8.74 -16.10 -9.48
CA ASP A 86 -9.58 -14.89 -9.39
C ASP A 86 -11.00 -15.15 -9.93
N ARG A 87 -11.33 -16.40 -10.20
CA ARG A 87 -12.63 -16.91 -10.62
C ARG A 87 -13.13 -17.93 -9.63
N HIS A 88 -13.81 -17.45 -8.62
CA HIS A 88 -14.73 -18.31 -7.90
C HIS A 88 -16.00 -18.47 -8.75
N ALA A 89 -16.54 -19.67 -8.78
CA ALA A 89 -17.75 -19.98 -9.56
C ALA A 89 -18.95 -19.10 -9.15
N SER A 90 -18.90 -18.51 -7.94
CA SER A 90 -19.89 -17.58 -7.40
C SER A 90 -19.29 -16.74 -6.27
N THR A 91 -19.96 -15.66 -5.88
CA THR A 91 -19.62 -14.89 -4.68
C THR A 91 -19.64 -15.77 -3.43
N GLN A 92 -20.54 -16.75 -3.36
CA GLN A 92 -20.58 -17.72 -2.26
C GLN A 92 -19.28 -18.55 -2.18
N ALA A 93 -18.81 -19.08 -3.31
CA ALA A 93 -17.55 -19.83 -3.35
C ALA A 93 -16.34 -18.96 -2.95
N TYR A 94 -16.35 -17.69 -3.30
CA TYR A 94 -15.34 -16.74 -2.86
C TYR A 94 -15.36 -16.55 -1.34
N ILE A 95 -16.54 -16.35 -0.74
CA ILE A 95 -16.68 -16.22 0.71
C ILE A 95 -16.25 -17.51 1.43
N GLU A 96 -16.59 -18.69 0.88
CA GLU A 96 -16.14 -19.97 1.43
C GLU A 96 -14.63 -20.16 1.35
N PHE A 97 -13.97 -19.65 0.32
CA PHE A 97 -12.51 -19.63 0.21
C PHE A 97 -11.87 -18.67 1.20
N MET A 98 -12.44 -17.48 1.41
CA MET A 98 -11.87 -16.45 2.29
C MET A 98 -12.13 -16.71 3.78
N ARG A 99 -13.29 -17.28 4.13
CA ARG A 99 -13.69 -17.49 5.53
C ARG A 99 -12.64 -18.22 6.38
N PRO A 100 -12.11 -19.40 6.02
CA PRO A 100 -11.10 -20.08 6.84
C PRO A 100 -9.81 -19.26 6.98
N ARG A 101 -9.44 -18.50 5.96
CA ARG A 101 -8.29 -17.59 6.00
C ARG A 101 -8.52 -16.43 6.98
N CYS A 102 -9.70 -15.81 6.93
CA CYS A 102 -10.07 -14.74 7.85
C CYS A 102 -10.20 -15.24 9.30
N VAL A 103 -10.59 -16.50 9.54
CA VAL A 103 -10.56 -17.12 10.87
C VAL A 103 -9.13 -17.18 11.40
N GLU A 104 -8.18 -17.66 10.59
CA GLU A 104 -6.77 -17.70 11.00
C GLU A 104 -6.16 -16.29 11.16
N LEU A 105 -6.49 -15.35 10.27
CA LEU A 105 -6.06 -13.95 10.41
C LEU A 105 -6.58 -13.34 11.72
N ARG A 106 -7.85 -13.63 12.09
CA ARG A 106 -8.39 -13.20 13.39
C ARG A 106 -7.67 -13.84 14.57
N ARG A 107 -7.28 -15.11 14.47
CA ARG A 107 -6.56 -15.85 15.52
C ARG A 107 -5.17 -15.25 15.77
N VAL A 108 -4.43 -14.94 14.71
CA VAL A 108 -3.06 -14.39 14.84
C VAL A 108 -3.04 -12.91 15.21
N LEU A 109 -4.15 -12.19 15.03
CA LEU A 109 -4.27 -10.77 15.38
C LEU A 109 -4.34 -10.59 16.89
N LYS A 110 -3.53 -9.69 17.44
CA LYS A 110 -3.60 -9.27 18.85
C LYS A 110 -4.96 -8.63 19.17
N ALA A 111 -5.36 -8.65 20.45
CA ALA A 111 -6.56 -7.95 20.90
C ALA A 111 -6.48 -6.42 20.67
N THR A 112 -5.27 -5.87 20.68
CA THR A 112 -4.99 -4.45 20.40
C THR A 112 -4.69 -4.19 18.91
N GLY A 113 -4.73 -5.22 18.08
CA GLY A 113 -4.37 -5.15 16.68
C GLY A 113 -5.46 -4.63 15.78
N SER A 114 -5.06 -4.21 14.59
CA SER A 114 -5.92 -3.68 13.52
C SER A 114 -5.91 -4.59 12.29
N PHE A 115 -7.05 -4.69 11.64
CA PHE A 115 -7.24 -5.52 10.45
C PHE A 115 -7.87 -4.70 9.33
N TYR A 116 -7.24 -4.71 8.15
CA TYR A 116 -7.72 -4.05 6.95
C TYR A 116 -7.94 -5.07 5.83
N TYR A 117 -9.15 -5.13 5.32
CA TYR A 117 -9.52 -5.95 4.17
C TYR A 117 -9.80 -5.06 2.97
N HIS A 118 -8.97 -5.13 1.94
CA HIS A 118 -9.16 -4.39 0.70
C HIS A 118 -9.97 -5.21 -0.28
N CYS A 119 -10.99 -4.63 -0.87
CA CYS A 119 -11.83 -5.28 -1.90
C CYS A 119 -12.46 -4.24 -2.83
N ASP A 120 -13.00 -4.72 -3.93
CA ASP A 120 -13.86 -3.93 -4.81
C ASP A 120 -15.36 -4.21 -4.54
N TRP A 121 -16.20 -3.58 -5.33
CA TRP A 121 -17.66 -3.66 -5.20
C TRP A 121 -18.25 -5.07 -5.42
N HIS A 122 -17.55 -6.01 -6.08
CA HIS A 122 -18.10 -7.32 -6.44
C HIS A 122 -18.46 -8.16 -5.21
N ALA A 123 -17.61 -8.14 -4.20
CA ALA A 123 -17.79 -8.96 -3.01
C ALA A 123 -17.89 -8.14 -1.71
N SER A 124 -17.71 -6.81 -1.74
CA SER A 124 -17.56 -5.97 -0.55
C SER A 124 -18.65 -6.21 0.51
N HIS A 125 -19.92 -6.21 0.12
CA HIS A 125 -21.03 -6.36 1.07
C HIS A 125 -21.05 -7.75 1.73
N TYR A 126 -20.76 -8.80 0.97
CA TYR A 126 -20.68 -10.17 1.49
C TYR A 126 -19.47 -10.37 2.39
N VAL A 127 -18.35 -9.75 2.04
CA VAL A 127 -17.14 -9.71 2.88
C VAL A 127 -17.43 -9.00 4.19
N LYS A 128 -18.12 -7.85 4.16
CA LYS A 128 -18.51 -7.11 5.36
C LYS A 128 -19.33 -7.99 6.31
N VAL A 129 -20.37 -8.67 5.80
CA VAL A 129 -21.21 -9.58 6.61
C VAL A 129 -20.39 -10.75 7.18
N MET A 130 -19.48 -11.32 6.38
CA MET A 130 -18.59 -12.38 6.85
C MET A 130 -17.68 -11.89 7.98
N LEU A 131 -17.10 -10.71 7.83
CA LEU A 131 -16.18 -10.12 8.82
C LEU A 131 -16.91 -9.72 10.11
N ASP A 132 -18.14 -9.23 10.05
CA ASP A 132 -18.98 -8.99 11.22
C ASP A 132 -19.16 -10.25 12.06
N GLY A 133 -19.39 -11.39 11.39
CA GLY A 133 -19.50 -12.69 12.06
C GLY A 133 -18.20 -13.20 12.69
N LEU A 134 -17.03 -12.75 12.22
CA LEU A 134 -15.72 -13.20 12.69
C LEU A 134 -15.09 -12.26 13.73
N PHE A 135 -15.19 -10.96 13.49
CA PHE A 135 -14.58 -9.92 14.34
C PHE A 135 -15.58 -9.33 15.35
N GLY A 136 -16.89 -9.45 15.07
CA GLY A 136 -17.97 -8.79 15.79
C GLY A 136 -18.25 -7.38 15.24
N GLU A 137 -19.52 -7.02 15.12
CA GLU A 137 -19.98 -5.71 14.62
C GLU A 137 -19.40 -4.54 15.42
N ASN A 138 -19.25 -4.71 16.73
CA ASN A 138 -18.70 -3.68 17.62
C ASN A 138 -17.22 -3.37 17.39
N ASN A 139 -16.50 -4.24 16.68
CA ASN A 139 -15.11 -4.05 16.32
C ASN A 139 -14.91 -3.47 14.91
N PHE A 140 -16.00 -3.25 14.18
CA PHE A 140 -15.97 -2.50 12.93
C PHE A 140 -15.73 -1.01 13.21
N ARG A 141 -14.79 -0.41 12.52
CA ARG A 141 -14.41 0.99 12.70
C ARG A 141 -14.85 1.86 11.53
N ASN A 142 -14.42 1.50 10.31
CA ASN A 142 -14.75 2.26 9.11
C ASN A 142 -14.85 1.38 7.88
N GLU A 143 -15.70 1.78 6.96
CA GLU A 143 -15.59 1.48 5.54
C GLU A 143 -14.88 2.67 4.88
N ILE A 144 -13.63 2.46 4.47
CA ILE A 144 -12.83 3.49 3.82
C ILE A 144 -13.03 3.36 2.31
N VAL A 145 -13.40 4.44 1.66
CA VAL A 145 -13.57 4.52 0.21
C VAL A 145 -12.33 5.16 -0.40
N TRP A 146 -11.55 4.37 -1.13
CA TRP A 146 -10.38 4.87 -1.83
C TRP A 146 -10.66 5.04 -3.32
N LYS A 147 -10.43 6.24 -3.84
CA LYS A 147 -10.52 6.56 -5.26
C LYS A 147 -9.29 6.00 -6.00
N ARG A 148 -9.42 4.76 -6.49
CA ARG A 148 -8.32 4.02 -7.15
C ARG A 148 -8.06 4.41 -8.60
N SER A 149 -8.95 5.17 -9.24
CA SER A 149 -8.79 5.58 -10.64
C SER A 149 -9.50 6.89 -10.92
N HIS A 150 -9.13 7.54 -12.01
CA HIS A 150 -9.83 8.71 -12.52
C HIS A 150 -11.08 8.31 -13.32
N ALA A 151 -11.91 9.29 -13.65
CA ALA A 151 -13.08 9.07 -14.48
C ALA A 151 -12.68 8.47 -15.84
N HIS A 152 -13.35 7.39 -16.22
CA HIS A 152 -13.14 6.72 -17.49
C HIS A 152 -14.12 7.26 -18.54
N SER A 153 -13.73 7.15 -19.82
CA SER A 153 -14.59 7.52 -20.96
C SER A 153 -15.69 6.49 -21.26
N ASP A 154 -16.00 5.61 -20.31
CA ASP A 154 -16.96 4.51 -20.47
C ASP A 154 -18.36 4.99 -20.85
N ALA A 155 -18.77 6.19 -20.38
CA ALA A 155 -20.00 6.84 -20.78
C ALA A 155 -20.07 7.12 -22.30
N LYS A 156 -18.91 7.33 -22.95
CA LYS A 156 -18.83 7.51 -24.41
C LYS A 156 -18.92 6.18 -25.18
N GLN A 157 -18.85 5.05 -24.48
CA GLN A 157 -18.94 3.69 -25.05
C GLN A 157 -20.31 3.06 -24.84
N GLY A 158 -21.33 3.85 -24.49
CA GLY A 158 -22.73 3.39 -24.39
C GLY A 158 -23.08 2.73 -23.05
N MET A 159 -22.28 2.92 -22.00
CA MET A 159 -22.62 2.43 -20.66
C MET A 159 -23.77 3.23 -20.05
N SER A 160 -24.78 2.53 -19.54
CA SER A 160 -25.97 3.11 -18.87
C SER A 160 -25.87 3.10 -17.35
N GLN A 161 -24.66 3.18 -16.79
CA GLN A 161 -24.39 3.19 -15.35
C GLN A 161 -23.23 4.13 -15.01
N TYR A 162 -23.10 4.51 -13.74
CA TYR A 162 -21.96 5.30 -13.26
C TYR A 162 -20.65 4.51 -13.34
N GLY A 163 -19.54 5.20 -13.66
CA GLY A 163 -18.20 4.61 -13.64
C GLY A 163 -17.78 4.18 -12.23
N ARG A 164 -17.10 3.05 -12.12
CA ARG A 164 -16.63 2.48 -10.85
C ARG A 164 -15.16 2.82 -10.66
N ILE A 165 -14.90 3.83 -9.87
CA ILE A 165 -13.56 4.39 -9.68
C ILE A 165 -13.01 4.19 -8.26
N CYS A 166 -13.74 3.47 -7.39
CA CYS A 166 -13.38 3.27 -5.99
C CYS A 166 -13.17 1.79 -5.67
N ASP A 167 -12.27 1.55 -4.71
CA ASP A 167 -12.15 0.33 -3.94
C ASP A 167 -12.52 0.62 -2.48
N TYR A 168 -12.76 -0.43 -1.69
CA TYR A 168 -13.21 -0.36 -0.31
C TYR A 168 -12.21 -1.04 0.61
N LEU A 169 -11.93 -0.43 1.76
CA LEU A 169 -11.14 -1.04 2.80
C LEU A 169 -11.99 -1.13 4.07
N PHE A 170 -12.25 -2.33 4.53
CA PHE A 170 -12.93 -2.56 5.80
C PHE A 170 -11.93 -2.57 6.93
N PHE A 171 -12.09 -1.65 7.86
CA PHE A 171 -11.26 -1.51 9.03
C PHE A 171 -11.94 -2.12 10.26
N TYR A 172 -11.33 -3.15 10.81
CA TYR A 172 -11.71 -3.81 12.06
C TYR A 172 -10.58 -3.76 13.07
N THR A 173 -10.92 -3.94 14.34
CA THR A 173 -9.95 -4.09 15.43
C THR A 173 -10.07 -5.45 16.11
N GLY A 174 -9.01 -5.89 16.76
CA GLY A 174 -9.00 -7.14 17.53
C GLY A 174 -9.85 -7.10 18.79
N GLY A 175 -10.10 -5.89 19.33
CA GLY A 175 -10.89 -5.65 20.54
C GLY A 175 -11.21 -4.17 20.72
N GLU A 176 -11.64 -3.79 21.93
CA GLU A 176 -12.10 -2.43 22.25
C GLU A 176 -10.95 -1.40 22.32
N ALA A 177 -9.77 -1.82 22.72
CA ALA A 177 -8.56 -0.97 22.76
C ALA A 177 -7.62 -1.36 21.63
N TRP A 178 -7.20 -0.39 20.84
CA TRP A 178 -6.28 -0.63 19.70
C TRP A 178 -5.29 0.51 19.52
N THR A 179 -4.20 0.24 18.79
CA THR A 179 -3.24 1.26 18.39
C THR A 179 -3.86 2.17 17.35
N TRP A 180 -3.88 3.50 17.65
CA TRP A 180 -4.37 4.51 16.72
C TRP A 180 -3.51 5.77 16.77
N ASN A 181 -2.94 6.13 15.64
CA ASN A 181 -2.18 7.35 15.44
C ASN A 181 -2.94 8.23 14.42
N THR A 182 -3.54 9.30 14.89
CA THR A 182 -4.33 10.20 14.03
C THR A 182 -3.49 10.69 12.85
N GLN A 183 -3.99 10.50 11.65
CA GLN A 183 -3.36 10.97 10.41
C GLN A 183 -4.03 12.26 9.96
N PHE A 184 -3.25 13.10 9.29
CA PHE A 184 -3.72 14.39 8.80
C PHE A 184 -3.38 14.52 7.32
N GLN A 185 -4.25 15.18 6.57
CA GLN A 185 -3.95 15.63 5.21
C GLN A 185 -3.68 17.13 5.21
N ALA A 186 -2.88 17.60 4.27
CA ALA A 186 -2.63 19.01 4.11
C ALA A 186 -3.93 19.79 3.86
N TYR A 187 -3.99 21.03 4.33
CA TYR A 187 -5.08 21.92 3.97
C TYR A 187 -5.12 22.13 2.45
N SER A 188 -6.33 22.16 1.88
CA SER A 188 -6.47 22.55 0.48
C SER A 188 -6.04 24.02 0.28
N GLU A 189 -5.55 24.35 -0.92
CA GLU A 189 -5.17 25.72 -1.26
C GLU A 189 -6.34 26.71 -1.05
N HIS A 190 -7.55 26.28 -1.37
CA HIS A 190 -8.76 27.07 -1.13
C HIS A 190 -8.97 27.33 0.37
N HIS A 191 -8.81 26.33 1.23
CA HIS A 191 -8.91 26.49 2.69
C HIS A 191 -7.84 27.45 3.22
N VAL A 192 -6.60 27.29 2.78
CA VAL A 192 -5.51 28.20 3.15
C VAL A 192 -5.82 29.62 2.73
N ALA A 193 -6.24 29.84 1.48
CA ALA A 193 -6.58 31.16 0.96
C ALA A 193 -7.79 31.79 1.67
N SER A 194 -8.77 30.98 2.09
CA SER A 194 -9.99 31.48 2.76
C SER A 194 -9.81 31.78 4.23
N GLU A 195 -9.06 30.97 4.96
CA GLU A 195 -8.90 31.06 6.42
C GLU A 195 -7.63 31.80 6.85
N TYR A 196 -6.51 31.57 6.17
CA TYR A 196 -5.18 32.09 6.52
C TYR A 196 -4.86 33.35 5.71
N ARG A 197 -5.69 34.37 5.87
CA ARG A 197 -5.69 35.61 5.03
C ARG A 197 -4.60 36.59 5.39
N HIS A 198 -3.88 36.37 6.47
CA HIS A 198 -2.85 37.27 6.97
C HIS A 198 -1.47 36.71 6.70
N SER A 199 -0.51 37.61 6.48
CA SER A 199 0.89 37.25 6.33
C SER A 199 1.76 38.10 7.24
N THR A 200 2.79 37.50 7.81
CA THR A 200 3.84 38.19 8.52
C THR A 200 4.84 38.81 7.53
N ALA A 201 5.72 39.67 8.01
CA ALA A 201 6.75 40.31 7.17
C ALA A 201 7.73 39.30 6.54
N ASP A 202 7.92 38.14 7.15
CA ASP A 202 8.72 37.01 6.66
C ASP A 202 7.93 36.05 5.73
N GLY A 203 6.68 36.41 5.39
CA GLY A 203 5.85 35.66 4.42
C GLY A 203 5.06 34.48 5.00
N ARG A 204 5.12 34.20 6.31
CA ARG A 204 4.33 33.12 6.92
C ARG A 204 2.85 33.49 6.96
N GLN A 205 2.01 32.59 6.45
CA GLN A 205 0.56 32.76 6.48
C GLN A 205 -0.04 32.32 7.83
N TYR A 206 -0.99 33.12 8.34
CA TYR A 206 -1.67 32.83 9.58
C TYR A 206 -3.15 33.26 9.56
N LYS A 207 -3.92 32.68 10.46
CA LYS A 207 -5.26 33.14 10.82
C LYS A 207 -5.30 33.67 12.25
N GLU A 208 -6.20 34.63 12.50
CA GLU A 208 -6.46 35.14 13.84
C GLU A 208 -7.50 34.28 14.53
N THR A 209 -7.14 33.68 15.66
CA THR A 209 -8.09 32.92 16.49
C THR A 209 -8.45 33.65 17.79
N ASP A 210 -9.67 33.42 18.24
CA ASP A 210 -10.18 33.97 19.49
C ASP A 210 -9.44 33.32 20.67
N VAL A 211 -9.08 34.12 21.64
CA VAL A 211 -8.46 33.69 22.90
C VAL A 211 -9.47 33.64 24.05
N THR A 212 -10.78 33.64 23.75
CA THR A 212 -11.87 33.53 24.73
C THR A 212 -12.63 32.22 24.60
N ALA A 213 -13.17 31.70 25.68
CA ALA A 213 -13.92 30.45 25.77
C ALA A 213 -15.30 30.64 26.46
N ALA A 214 -16.26 29.77 26.12
CA ALA A 214 -17.59 29.79 26.71
C ALA A 214 -17.64 29.29 28.17
N LYS A 215 -16.64 28.48 28.58
CA LYS A 215 -16.52 27.99 29.95
C LYS A 215 -15.22 28.46 30.56
N GLY A 216 -15.24 28.89 31.82
CA GLY A 216 -14.05 29.22 32.57
C GLY A 216 -13.43 27.97 33.18
N GLY A 217 -12.11 27.95 33.35
CA GLY A 217 -11.36 26.90 34.04
C GLY A 217 -10.04 27.46 34.57
N GLY A 218 -9.66 27.08 35.77
CA GLY A 218 -8.41 27.56 36.38
C GLY A 218 -8.30 29.09 36.44
N ASP A 219 -7.11 29.61 36.15
CA ASP A 219 -6.80 31.05 36.09
C ASP A 219 -7.20 31.66 34.75
N THR A 220 -8.51 31.82 34.53
CA THR A 220 -9.09 32.38 33.30
C THR A 220 -9.93 33.63 33.53
N LYS A 221 -9.88 34.20 34.77
CA LYS A 221 -10.53 35.45 35.14
C LYS A 221 -9.49 36.45 35.58
N TYR A 222 -8.91 37.17 34.62
CA TYR A 222 -7.92 38.21 34.87
C TYR A 222 -8.16 39.41 33.95
N GLU A 223 -7.60 40.57 34.33
CA GLU A 223 -7.51 41.74 33.46
C GLU A 223 -6.28 41.62 32.55
N TRP A 224 -6.52 41.78 31.25
CA TRP A 224 -5.44 41.92 30.28
C TRP A 224 -5.23 43.39 30.00
N ARG A 225 -4.04 43.88 30.27
CA ARG A 225 -3.71 45.31 30.12
C ARG A 225 -2.83 45.49 28.92
N VAL A 226 -3.14 46.50 28.13
CA VAL A 226 -2.40 46.86 26.90
C VAL A 226 -2.10 48.34 26.89
N MET A 227 -1.03 48.72 26.22
CA MET A 227 -0.61 50.10 26.05
C MET A 227 -0.16 50.38 24.63
N ARG A 228 -0.13 51.64 24.21
CA ARG A 228 0.40 52.11 22.93
C ARG A 228 0.99 53.50 23.03
N SER A 229 2.00 53.83 22.20
CA SER A 229 2.72 55.10 22.23
C SER A 229 1.96 56.24 21.57
N SER A 230 1.07 55.97 20.61
CA SER A 230 0.25 56.96 19.89
C SER A 230 -1.07 56.40 19.41
N PRO A 231 -2.10 57.22 19.22
CA PRO A 231 -3.32 56.82 18.53
C PRO A 231 -3.00 56.34 17.11
N GLY A 232 -3.24 55.06 16.82
CA GLY A 232 -2.92 54.41 15.54
C GLY A 232 -1.82 53.36 15.64
N ASP A 233 -0.99 53.45 16.65
CA ASP A 233 -0.02 52.39 16.94
C ASP A 233 -0.68 51.07 17.37
N ARG A 234 0.08 49.98 17.21
CA ARG A 234 -0.39 48.68 17.68
C ARG A 234 -0.39 48.63 19.20
N TRP A 235 -1.43 48.05 19.77
CA TRP A 235 -1.46 47.74 21.17
C TRP A 235 -0.41 46.66 21.51
N ILE A 236 0.32 46.87 22.57
CA ILE A 236 1.25 45.90 23.17
C ILE A 236 0.83 45.58 24.60
N PRO A 237 1.12 44.39 25.14
CA PRO A 237 0.75 44.10 26.53
C PRO A 237 1.60 44.91 27.51
N ASP A 238 0.93 45.42 28.55
CA ASP A 238 1.61 46.08 29.69
C ASP A 238 2.10 45.03 30.68
N LEU A 239 3.28 44.47 30.42
CA LEU A 239 3.86 43.40 31.23
C LEU A 239 4.52 43.91 32.54
N ASP A 240 4.99 45.13 32.52
CA ASP A 240 5.75 45.76 33.61
C ASP A 240 4.87 46.60 34.53
N ASN A 241 3.52 46.56 34.32
CA ASN A 241 2.54 47.35 35.04
C ASN A 241 2.79 48.89 34.96
N GLU A 242 3.21 49.37 33.81
CA GLU A 242 3.49 50.78 33.55
C GLU A 242 2.27 51.69 33.73
N TRP A 243 1.04 51.12 33.64
CA TRP A 243 -0.21 51.83 33.92
C TRP A 243 -0.26 52.47 35.30
N ARG A 244 0.57 51.97 36.24
CA ARG A 244 0.63 52.51 37.61
C ARG A 244 1.34 53.86 37.67
N VAL A 245 2.26 54.08 36.73
CA VAL A 245 2.98 55.35 36.54
C VAL A 245 2.98 55.64 35.03
N PRO A 246 1.84 56.12 34.50
CA PRO A 246 1.66 56.28 33.05
C PRO A 246 2.68 57.19 32.43
N LYS A 247 3.27 56.77 31.32
CA LYS A 247 4.15 57.60 30.51
C LYS A 247 3.35 58.70 29.79
N PRO A 248 3.83 59.94 29.81
CA PRO A 248 3.15 61.02 29.09
C PRO A 248 2.98 60.69 27.61
N GLY A 249 1.76 60.86 27.09
CA GLY A 249 1.43 60.60 25.67
C GLY A 249 1.13 59.14 25.32
N TRP A 250 1.20 58.21 26.27
CA TRP A 250 0.78 56.83 26.05
C TRP A 250 -0.67 56.57 26.46
N ASP A 251 -1.36 55.75 25.63
CA ASP A 251 -2.69 55.23 25.95
C ASP A 251 -2.58 53.89 26.69
N TYR A 252 -3.46 53.67 27.69
CA TYR A 252 -3.58 52.43 28.45
C TYR A 252 -5.01 51.94 28.44
N LEU A 253 -5.20 50.63 28.24
CA LEU A 253 -6.51 50.00 28.15
C LEU A 253 -6.57 48.68 28.93
N VAL A 254 -7.66 48.49 29.68
CA VAL A 254 -7.98 47.20 30.29
C VAL A 254 -8.94 46.46 29.39
N VAL A 255 -8.53 45.29 28.97
CA VAL A 255 -9.33 44.42 28.09
C VAL A 255 -9.85 43.25 28.89
N LYS A 256 -11.13 42.95 28.71
CA LYS A 256 -11.83 41.81 29.34
C LYS A 256 -12.41 40.91 28.26
N PRO A 257 -12.64 39.61 28.57
CA PRO A 257 -13.42 38.76 27.66
C PRO A 257 -14.79 39.38 27.40
N TYR A 258 -15.42 39.02 26.28
CA TYR A 258 -16.80 39.41 26.00
C TYR A 258 -17.75 38.94 27.09
N ASP A 259 -18.89 39.56 27.22
CA ASP A 259 -19.89 39.20 28.23
C ASP A 259 -20.25 37.72 28.14
N GLY A 260 -20.25 37.06 29.30
CA GLY A 260 -20.50 35.62 29.39
C GLY A 260 -19.34 34.72 28.91
N ARG A 261 -18.19 35.28 28.59
CA ARG A 261 -17.00 34.51 28.18
C ARG A 261 -15.85 34.66 29.18
N TYR A 262 -14.88 33.77 29.07
CA TYR A 262 -13.68 33.70 29.88
C TYR A 262 -12.45 33.71 28.94
N TRP A 263 -11.29 34.01 29.47
CA TRP A 263 -10.07 33.74 28.70
C TRP A 263 -9.91 32.25 28.50
N ALA A 264 -9.52 31.85 27.30
CA ALA A 264 -9.25 30.43 26.96
C ALA A 264 -7.91 29.94 27.54
N TYR A 265 -7.04 30.86 27.91
CA TYR A 265 -5.68 30.60 28.38
C TYR A 265 -5.42 31.35 29.70
N SER A 266 -4.52 30.83 30.54
CA SER A 266 -4.01 31.56 31.69
C SER A 266 -3.24 32.82 31.24
N LYS A 267 -3.08 33.78 32.16
CA LYS A 267 -2.35 35.01 31.89
C LYS A 267 -0.90 34.72 31.45
N ASP A 268 -0.25 33.77 32.12
CA ASP A 268 1.12 33.38 31.79
C ASP A 268 1.25 32.80 30.39
N ASN A 269 0.26 32.02 29.94
CA ASN A 269 0.24 31.51 28.57
C ASN A 269 0.09 32.64 27.54
N LEU A 270 -0.79 33.64 27.76
CA LEU A 270 -0.88 34.79 26.86
C LEU A 270 0.42 35.59 26.80
N ILE A 271 1.10 35.76 27.95
CA ILE A 271 2.43 36.41 28.02
C ILE A 271 3.45 35.56 27.21
N ALA A 272 3.42 34.25 27.36
CA ALA A 272 4.31 33.36 26.60
C ALA A 272 4.09 33.47 25.09
N PHE A 273 2.83 33.48 24.63
CA PHE A 273 2.47 33.66 23.22
C PHE A 273 2.93 35.02 22.68
N TRP A 274 2.81 36.08 23.47
CA TRP A 274 3.35 37.38 23.10
C TRP A 274 4.87 37.33 22.92
N LYS A 275 5.58 36.77 23.87
CA LYS A 275 7.04 36.63 23.81
C LYS A 275 7.53 35.78 22.65
N GLN A 276 6.71 34.83 22.21
CA GLN A 276 6.94 33.99 21.04
C GLN A 276 6.56 34.68 19.71
N GLY A 277 5.98 35.90 19.75
CA GLY A 277 5.53 36.62 18.56
C GLY A 277 4.25 36.05 17.94
N CYS A 278 3.52 35.20 18.68
CA CYS A 278 2.29 34.53 18.22
C CYS A 278 1.00 35.25 18.68
N LEU A 279 1.10 36.34 19.42
CA LEU A 279 -0.05 37.12 19.90
C LEU A 279 -0.06 38.51 19.26
N ILE A 280 -1.19 38.93 18.75
CA ILE A 280 -1.41 40.30 18.26
C ILE A 280 -2.62 40.92 18.96
N HIS A 281 -2.75 42.25 18.86
CA HIS A 281 -3.88 42.97 19.41
C HIS A 281 -4.64 43.70 18.30
N ARG A 282 -5.97 43.57 18.31
CA ARG A 282 -6.84 44.34 17.41
C ARG A 282 -6.89 45.83 17.82
N LYS A 283 -7.47 46.63 16.99
CA LYS A 283 -7.67 48.09 17.27
C LYS A 283 -8.39 48.35 18.60
N THR A 284 -9.22 47.40 19.04
CA THR A 284 -9.93 47.41 20.33
C THR A 284 -9.05 46.97 21.53
N GLY A 285 -7.80 46.66 21.33
CA GLY A 285 -6.92 46.07 22.36
C GLY A 285 -7.14 44.59 22.60
N MET A 286 -8.17 43.97 21.99
CA MET A 286 -8.48 42.54 22.18
C MET A 286 -7.35 41.67 21.61
N PRO A 287 -6.75 40.79 22.42
CA PRO A 287 -5.73 39.86 21.95
C PRO A 287 -6.29 38.81 21.00
N ARG A 288 -5.48 38.42 20.01
CA ARG A 288 -5.74 37.36 19.06
C ARG A 288 -4.50 36.50 18.92
N LEU A 289 -4.67 35.18 18.88
CA LEU A 289 -3.59 34.26 18.64
C LEU A 289 -3.41 34.06 17.14
N MET A 290 -2.17 34.19 16.67
CA MET A 290 -1.76 33.87 15.31
C MET A 290 -1.53 32.36 15.21
N GLN A 291 -2.36 31.68 14.44
CA GLN A 291 -2.13 30.27 14.10
C GLN A 291 -1.53 30.17 12.70
N PHE A 292 -0.31 29.71 12.61
CA PHE A 292 0.40 29.57 11.34
C PHE A 292 0.05 28.27 10.64
N THR A 293 -0.09 28.29 9.32
CA THR A 293 -0.32 27.08 8.52
C THR A 293 0.76 26.04 8.71
N SER A 294 2.02 26.48 8.82
CA SER A 294 3.19 25.60 9.03
C SER A 294 3.23 24.87 10.38
N GLU A 295 2.48 25.34 11.36
CA GLU A 295 2.43 24.78 12.72
C GLU A 295 1.21 23.87 12.93
N MET A 296 0.32 23.82 11.96
CA MET A 296 -0.90 23.04 12.07
C MET A 296 -0.71 21.67 11.39
N PRO A 297 -1.18 20.59 12.00
CA PRO A 297 -1.01 19.24 11.45
C PRO A 297 -1.81 19.00 10.17
N GLY A 298 -2.76 19.88 9.83
CA GLY A 298 -3.68 19.71 8.74
C GLY A 298 -5.09 19.33 9.19
N VAL A 299 -5.88 18.78 8.28
CA VAL A 299 -7.23 18.26 8.55
C VAL A 299 -7.12 16.77 8.93
N PRO A 300 -7.72 16.32 10.05
CA PRO A 300 -7.77 14.90 10.36
C PRO A 300 -8.40 14.13 9.20
N LEU A 301 -7.75 13.03 8.80
CA LEU A 301 -8.26 12.17 7.73
C LEU A 301 -9.62 11.61 8.08
N GLN A 302 -10.47 11.54 7.07
CA GLN A 302 -11.78 10.90 7.13
C GLN A 302 -11.74 9.58 6.34
N ASP A 303 -12.88 8.96 6.11
CA ASP A 303 -13.03 7.66 5.45
C ASP A 303 -13.15 7.73 3.91
N LEU A 304 -13.13 8.93 3.33
CA LEU A 304 -13.00 9.13 1.89
C LEU A 304 -11.57 9.52 1.54
N TRP A 305 -10.87 8.66 0.81
CA TRP A 305 -9.48 8.89 0.38
C TRP A 305 -9.43 9.13 -1.13
N ASP A 306 -9.35 10.38 -1.52
CA ASP A 306 -9.23 10.84 -2.92
C ASP A 306 -7.90 11.56 -3.21
N ASP A 307 -7.05 11.68 -2.21
CA ASP A 307 -5.76 12.35 -2.22
C ASP A 307 -4.57 11.42 -2.48
N ILE A 308 -4.81 10.11 -2.62
CA ILE A 308 -3.80 9.13 -3.05
C ILE A 308 -4.11 8.68 -4.47
N ASP A 309 -3.33 9.17 -5.41
CA ASP A 309 -3.48 8.83 -6.82
C ASP A 309 -3.10 7.35 -7.10
N PRO A 310 -3.76 6.73 -8.10
CA PRO A 310 -3.32 5.44 -8.62
C PRO A 310 -1.93 5.54 -9.24
N ILE A 311 -1.19 4.43 -9.24
CA ILE A 311 0.14 4.36 -9.87
C ILE A 311 -0.01 4.58 -11.36
N ASN A 312 0.50 5.71 -11.86
CA ASN A 312 0.49 6.02 -13.28
C ASN A 312 1.59 5.25 -14.05
N ALA A 313 1.48 5.26 -15.38
CA ALA A 313 2.40 4.50 -16.25
C ALA A 313 3.89 4.93 -16.14
N ARG A 314 4.16 6.13 -15.64
CA ARG A 314 5.50 6.73 -15.52
C ARG A 314 5.99 6.82 -14.07
N ALA A 315 5.22 6.32 -13.10
CA ALA A 315 5.62 6.37 -11.71
C ALA A 315 6.90 5.53 -11.48
N THR A 316 7.86 6.08 -10.76
CA THR A 316 9.13 5.41 -10.43
C THR A 316 8.92 4.15 -9.57
N GLU A 317 7.86 4.11 -8.77
CA GLU A 317 7.50 2.94 -7.95
C GLU A 317 6.85 1.81 -8.75
N ARG A 318 6.55 2.03 -10.05
CA ARG A 318 5.86 1.04 -10.89
C ARG A 318 6.77 -0.11 -11.26
N LEU A 319 6.43 -1.30 -10.80
CA LEU A 319 7.17 -2.54 -11.08
C LEU A 319 6.64 -3.29 -12.32
N GLY A 320 5.53 -2.83 -12.92
CA GLY A 320 4.80 -3.60 -13.93
C GLY A 320 3.97 -4.75 -13.36
N TYR A 321 3.87 -4.88 -12.05
CA TYR A 321 3.00 -5.84 -11.40
C TYR A 321 1.55 -5.32 -11.41
N PRO A 322 0.56 -6.09 -11.92
CA PRO A 322 -0.74 -5.55 -12.31
C PRO A 322 -1.56 -4.95 -11.19
N THR A 323 -1.59 -5.57 -10.03
CA THR A 323 -2.42 -5.16 -8.89
C THR A 323 -1.62 -4.37 -7.86
N GLN A 324 -0.46 -3.86 -8.25
CA GLN A 324 0.38 -3.07 -7.36
C GLN A 324 -0.39 -1.87 -6.80
N LYS A 325 -0.49 -1.80 -5.47
CA LYS A 325 -1.07 -0.65 -4.78
C LYS A 325 -0.01 0.44 -4.56
N PRO A 326 -0.40 1.73 -4.51
CA PRO A 326 0.52 2.82 -4.20
C PRO A 326 1.16 2.65 -2.81
N LEU A 327 2.45 2.94 -2.71
CA LEU A 327 3.18 2.87 -1.44
C LEU A 327 2.54 3.78 -0.38
N ALA A 328 2.12 4.98 -0.78
CA ALA A 328 1.45 5.96 0.09
C ALA A 328 0.19 5.42 0.77
N LEU A 329 -0.58 4.56 0.08
CA LEU A 329 -1.78 3.92 0.65
C LEU A 329 -1.41 3.03 1.84
N LEU A 330 -0.40 2.18 1.66
CA LEU A 330 0.04 1.24 2.71
C LEU A 330 0.76 1.98 3.84
N GLU A 331 1.55 3.00 3.54
CA GLU A 331 2.18 3.84 4.55
C GLU A 331 1.16 4.54 5.44
N ARG A 332 0.05 5.04 4.87
CA ARG A 332 -1.05 5.66 5.63
C ARG A 332 -1.66 4.68 6.62
N ILE A 333 -2.01 3.48 6.17
CA ILE A 333 -2.59 2.42 7.00
C ILE A 333 -1.63 2.03 8.12
N ILE A 334 -0.37 1.79 7.78
CA ILE A 334 0.65 1.34 8.74
C ILE A 334 0.95 2.43 9.77
N LYS A 335 1.05 3.69 9.37
CA LYS A 335 1.24 4.83 10.28
C LYS A 335 0.07 4.98 11.25
N ALA A 336 -1.17 4.83 10.76
CA ALA A 336 -2.36 4.98 11.58
C ALA A 336 -2.50 3.88 12.64
N SER A 337 -2.18 2.63 12.30
CA SER A 337 -2.57 1.45 13.08
C SER A 337 -1.41 0.63 13.62
N SER A 338 -0.20 1.18 13.64
CA SER A 338 0.97 0.52 14.23
C SER A 338 2.03 1.51 14.70
N ASN A 339 2.93 1.05 15.55
CA ASN A 339 4.09 1.77 16.03
C ASN A 339 5.40 1.15 15.49
N GLU A 340 6.55 1.81 15.70
CA GLU A 340 7.85 1.22 15.34
C GLU A 340 8.05 -0.13 16.07
N ASN A 341 8.57 -1.12 15.35
CA ASN A 341 8.78 -2.52 15.76
C ASN A 341 7.50 -3.37 15.91
N ASP A 342 6.30 -2.84 15.72
CA ASP A 342 5.08 -3.65 15.63
C ASP A 342 5.16 -4.59 14.41
N ILE A 343 4.49 -5.74 14.48
CA ILE A 343 4.49 -6.74 13.42
C ILE A 343 3.32 -6.49 12.47
N VAL A 344 3.64 -6.24 11.21
CA VAL A 344 2.70 -6.09 10.10
C VAL A 344 2.66 -7.39 9.30
N LEU A 345 1.48 -7.95 9.08
CA LEU A 345 1.25 -9.14 8.26
C LEU A 345 0.46 -8.76 7.00
N ASP A 346 0.97 -9.20 5.85
CA ASP A 346 0.23 -9.26 4.60
C ASP A 346 0.21 -10.71 4.09
N ALA A 347 -0.97 -11.33 4.05
CA ALA A 347 -1.14 -12.72 3.67
C ALA A 347 -1.47 -12.92 2.17
N PHE A 348 -1.51 -11.82 1.39
CA PHE A 348 -1.71 -11.78 -0.05
C PHE A 348 -0.79 -10.73 -0.67
N CYS A 349 0.50 -10.82 -0.35
CA CYS A 349 1.40 -9.68 -0.48
C CYS A 349 1.80 -9.31 -1.92
N GLY A 350 1.51 -10.12 -2.93
CA GLY A 350 1.79 -9.82 -4.33
C GLY A 350 3.24 -9.34 -4.54
N CYS A 351 3.41 -8.11 -5.02
CA CYS A 351 4.75 -7.51 -5.18
C CYS A 351 5.33 -6.88 -3.89
N GLY A 352 4.69 -7.09 -2.72
CA GLY A 352 5.21 -6.73 -1.40
C GLY A 352 5.12 -5.25 -1.03
N THR A 353 4.14 -4.50 -1.54
CA THR A 353 4.02 -3.07 -1.23
C THR A 353 3.83 -2.82 0.28
N ALA A 354 3.02 -3.64 0.96
CA ALA A 354 2.83 -3.54 2.40
C ALA A 354 4.12 -3.80 3.19
N LEU A 355 4.92 -4.78 2.75
CA LEU A 355 6.18 -5.12 3.40
C LEU A 355 7.24 -4.02 3.23
N VAL A 356 7.29 -3.42 2.03
CA VAL A 356 8.17 -2.27 1.76
C VAL A 356 7.77 -1.07 2.62
N ALA A 357 6.47 -0.77 2.71
CA ALA A 357 5.96 0.30 3.58
C ALA A 357 6.31 0.03 5.05
N ALA A 358 6.12 -1.21 5.53
CA ALA A 358 6.48 -1.61 6.88
C ALA A 358 7.99 -1.47 7.15
N GLN A 359 8.84 -1.89 6.20
CA GLN A 359 10.29 -1.75 6.30
C GLN A 359 10.72 -0.29 6.37
N ASN A 360 10.19 0.57 5.50
CA ASN A 360 10.48 2.01 5.47
C ASN A 360 10.10 2.69 6.80
N LEU A 361 9.00 2.23 7.38
CA LEU A 361 8.47 2.77 8.64
C LEU A 361 9.04 2.08 9.88
N LYS A 362 10.07 1.25 9.74
CA LYS A 362 10.73 0.51 10.82
C LYS A 362 9.80 -0.45 11.59
N ARG A 363 8.82 -1.02 10.93
CA ARG A 363 7.99 -2.11 11.46
C ARG A 363 8.66 -3.44 11.18
N GLN A 364 8.36 -4.45 11.98
CA GLN A 364 8.62 -5.84 11.63
C GLN A 364 7.51 -6.30 10.68
N TRP A 365 7.79 -7.28 9.84
CA TRP A 365 6.79 -7.73 8.87
C TRP A 365 6.89 -9.22 8.56
N ILE A 366 5.75 -9.77 8.14
CA ILE A 366 5.59 -11.12 7.64
C ILE A 366 4.79 -11.02 6.34
N GLY A 367 5.30 -11.63 5.27
CA GLY A 367 4.61 -11.69 3.98
C GLY A 367 4.31 -13.13 3.59
N ILE A 368 3.14 -13.38 3.02
CA ILE A 368 2.78 -14.68 2.47
C ILE A 368 2.22 -14.48 1.07
N ASP A 369 2.73 -15.26 0.12
CA ASP A 369 2.18 -15.30 -1.24
C ASP A 369 2.31 -16.69 -1.84
N VAL A 370 1.30 -17.14 -2.56
CA VAL A 370 1.32 -18.46 -3.21
C VAL A 370 2.19 -18.45 -4.47
N SER A 371 2.38 -17.28 -5.08
CA SER A 371 3.13 -17.15 -6.34
C SER A 371 4.64 -17.08 -6.11
N PRO A 372 5.43 -18.05 -6.61
CA PRO A 372 6.89 -17.96 -6.59
C PRO A 372 7.44 -16.72 -7.30
N THR A 373 6.79 -16.29 -8.38
CA THR A 373 7.17 -15.07 -9.12
C THR A 373 6.94 -13.82 -8.28
N ALA A 374 5.79 -13.71 -7.61
CA ALA A 374 5.52 -12.61 -6.69
C ALA A 374 6.58 -12.56 -5.59
N CYS A 375 6.88 -13.70 -4.95
CA CYS A 375 7.90 -13.81 -3.92
C CYS A 375 9.30 -13.37 -4.40
N ARG A 376 9.67 -13.65 -5.66
CA ARG A 376 10.94 -13.21 -6.25
C ARG A 376 10.98 -11.71 -6.51
N VAL A 377 9.92 -11.16 -7.12
CA VAL A 377 9.79 -9.71 -7.33
C VAL A 377 9.88 -8.97 -6.01
N MET A 378 9.18 -9.47 -5.00
CA MET A 378 9.18 -8.96 -3.64
C MET A 378 10.57 -9.04 -2.99
N ALA A 379 11.26 -10.18 -3.14
CA ALA A 379 12.60 -10.37 -2.59
C ALA A 379 13.60 -9.38 -3.21
N LYS A 380 13.53 -9.13 -4.53
CA LYS A 380 14.36 -8.12 -5.18
C LYS A 380 14.08 -6.72 -4.62
N ARG A 381 12.81 -6.34 -4.55
CA ARG A 381 12.38 -5.04 -4.03
C ARG A 381 12.81 -4.82 -2.57
N LEU A 382 12.61 -5.83 -1.72
CA LEU A 382 13.03 -5.77 -0.31
C LEU A 382 14.54 -5.73 -0.15
N ARG A 383 15.30 -6.40 -1.03
CA ARG A 383 16.77 -6.31 -1.06
C ARG A 383 17.22 -4.86 -1.21
N ASP A 384 16.63 -4.14 -2.20
CA ASP A 384 16.97 -2.74 -2.47
C ASP A 384 16.62 -1.85 -1.26
N VAL A 385 15.42 -2.01 -0.70
CA VAL A 385 14.96 -1.24 0.47
C VAL A 385 15.79 -1.54 1.73
N CYS A 386 16.23 -2.78 1.92
CA CYS A 386 17.11 -3.17 3.02
C CYS A 386 18.58 -2.75 2.80
N GLY A 387 18.93 -2.19 1.63
CA GLY A 387 20.29 -1.80 1.28
C GLY A 387 21.26 -2.99 1.26
N LEU A 388 20.80 -4.14 0.73
CA LEU A 388 21.59 -5.35 0.58
C LEU A 388 22.14 -5.43 -0.85
N PRO A 389 23.47 -5.34 -1.05
CA PRO A 389 24.10 -5.57 -2.35
C PRO A 389 23.74 -6.95 -2.93
N GLU A 390 23.73 -7.11 -4.24
CA GLU A 390 23.42 -8.39 -4.88
C GLU A 390 24.39 -9.51 -4.48
N SER A 391 25.64 -9.16 -4.20
CA SER A 391 26.66 -10.07 -3.71
C SER A 391 26.48 -10.56 -2.26
N GLU A 392 25.59 -9.91 -1.49
CA GLU A 392 25.34 -10.31 -0.11
C GLU A 392 24.15 -11.27 0.00
N PRO A 393 24.16 -12.21 0.99
CA PRO A 393 22.99 -13.04 1.26
C PRO A 393 21.79 -12.18 1.70
N LEU A 394 20.57 -12.67 1.46
CA LEU A 394 19.34 -11.97 1.85
C LEU A 394 19.27 -11.73 3.36
N TRP A 395 19.81 -12.64 4.15
CA TRP A 395 19.86 -12.49 5.60
C TRP A 395 21.19 -11.89 6.05
N LYS A 396 21.09 -10.72 6.66
CA LYS A 396 22.18 -10.06 7.36
C LYS A 396 21.67 -9.54 8.71
N ALA A 397 22.42 -9.81 9.77
CA ALA A 397 22.00 -9.42 11.13
C ALA A 397 21.63 -7.91 11.19
N GLY A 398 20.42 -7.62 11.62
CA GLY A 398 19.89 -6.28 11.78
C GLY A 398 19.24 -5.64 10.56
N ARG A 399 19.45 -6.14 9.33
CA ARG A 399 18.86 -5.54 8.11
C ARG A 399 18.41 -6.52 7.03
N GLY A 400 18.66 -7.80 7.20
CA GLY A 400 18.29 -8.81 6.22
C GLY A 400 16.85 -9.34 6.42
N PHE A 401 16.47 -10.25 5.53
CA PHE A 401 15.20 -10.97 5.55
C PHE A 401 15.38 -12.39 5.03
N VAL A 402 14.36 -13.23 5.20
CA VAL A 402 14.38 -14.63 4.76
C VAL A 402 13.21 -14.87 3.80
N VAL A 403 13.44 -15.64 2.73
CA VAL A 403 12.38 -16.19 1.89
C VAL A 403 12.34 -17.70 2.14
N ARG A 404 11.18 -18.21 2.55
CA ARG A 404 10.96 -19.63 2.87
C ARG A 404 10.06 -20.28 1.84
N ASP A 405 10.21 -21.58 1.69
CA ASP A 405 9.38 -22.47 0.86
C ASP A 405 9.40 -22.12 -0.66
N LEU A 406 10.27 -21.21 -1.10
CA LEU A 406 10.42 -20.90 -2.51
C LEU A 406 11.12 -22.07 -3.22
N PRO A 407 10.60 -22.57 -4.35
CA PRO A 407 11.25 -23.61 -5.14
C PRO A 407 12.45 -23.03 -5.90
N TRP A 408 13.63 -23.03 -5.26
CA TRP A 408 14.86 -22.47 -5.83
C TRP A 408 15.84 -23.56 -6.32
N SER A 409 15.57 -24.81 -6.02
CA SER A 409 16.41 -25.92 -6.44
C SER A 409 15.68 -26.83 -7.40
N GLU A 410 16.42 -27.44 -8.31
CA GLU A 410 15.91 -28.45 -9.24
C GLU A 410 15.20 -29.61 -8.51
N ALA A 411 15.73 -30.02 -7.35
CA ALA A 411 15.13 -31.07 -6.54
C ALA A 411 13.72 -30.70 -6.02
N LYS A 412 13.51 -29.44 -5.60
CA LYS A 412 12.20 -28.96 -5.18
C LYS A 412 11.24 -28.85 -6.38
N LEU A 413 11.72 -28.42 -7.54
CA LEU A 413 10.91 -28.35 -8.75
C LEU A 413 10.47 -29.72 -9.25
N ARG A 414 11.31 -30.75 -9.08
CA ARG A 414 10.95 -32.15 -9.39
C ARG A 414 9.84 -32.69 -8.49
N ALA A 415 9.74 -32.21 -7.26
CA ALA A 415 8.72 -32.60 -6.28
C ALA A 415 7.40 -31.87 -6.44
N LEU A 416 7.31 -30.84 -7.28
CA LEU A 416 6.06 -30.14 -7.55
C LEU A 416 5.06 -31.05 -8.28
N PRO A 417 3.75 -30.89 -8.04
CA PRO A 417 2.72 -31.45 -8.92
C PRO A 417 2.94 -30.99 -10.37
N PRO A 418 2.70 -31.86 -11.38
CA PRO A 418 2.97 -31.54 -12.78
C PRO A 418 2.42 -30.20 -13.25
N PHE A 419 1.21 -29.90 -12.90
CA PHE A 419 0.56 -28.64 -13.26
C PHE A 419 1.21 -27.40 -12.61
N GLU A 420 1.66 -27.50 -11.39
CA GLU A 420 2.39 -26.42 -10.70
C GLU A 420 3.78 -26.22 -11.32
N PHE A 421 4.43 -27.32 -11.70
CA PHE A 421 5.70 -27.26 -12.41
C PHE A 421 5.55 -26.60 -13.80
N GLU A 422 4.52 -26.98 -14.56
CA GLU A 422 4.20 -26.35 -15.85
C GLU A 422 3.98 -24.84 -15.69
N ASN A 423 3.16 -24.45 -14.73
CA ASN A 423 2.91 -23.04 -14.40
C ASN A 423 4.19 -22.31 -14.02
N TRP A 424 5.02 -22.91 -13.15
CA TRP A 424 6.30 -22.34 -12.78
C TRP A 424 7.19 -22.09 -14.01
N ALA A 425 7.36 -23.09 -14.86
CA ALA A 425 8.22 -22.99 -16.02
C ALA A 425 7.75 -21.93 -17.03
N VAL A 426 6.45 -21.91 -17.33
CA VAL A 426 5.85 -20.90 -18.22
C VAL A 426 6.05 -19.51 -17.66
N ILE A 427 5.83 -19.33 -16.36
CA ILE A 427 6.00 -18.06 -15.67
C ILE A 427 7.47 -17.63 -15.65
N ALA A 428 8.39 -18.53 -15.39
CA ALA A 428 9.83 -18.23 -15.37
C ALA A 428 10.34 -17.71 -16.71
N LEU A 429 9.79 -18.20 -17.83
CA LEU A 429 10.08 -17.71 -19.17
C LEU A 429 9.37 -16.39 -19.54
N GLY A 430 8.59 -15.82 -18.67
CA GLY A 430 7.80 -14.64 -19.01
C GLY A 430 6.53 -14.93 -19.81
N GLY A 431 6.09 -16.17 -19.88
CA GLY A 431 4.91 -16.61 -20.61
C GLY A 431 3.62 -16.54 -19.78
N ILE A 432 2.51 -16.72 -20.46
CA ILE A 432 1.17 -16.82 -19.92
C ILE A 432 0.76 -18.29 -19.93
N PRO A 433 0.54 -18.94 -18.78
CA PRO A 433 0.08 -20.31 -18.72
C PRO A 433 -1.34 -20.48 -19.27
N ASN A 434 -1.70 -21.67 -19.81
CA ASN A 434 -3.07 -21.95 -20.29
C ASN A 434 -4.06 -22.18 -19.15
N LYS A 435 -5.34 -21.90 -19.41
CA LYS A 435 -6.43 -21.99 -18.41
C LYS A 435 -6.96 -23.40 -18.15
N VAL A 436 -6.69 -24.36 -19.03
CA VAL A 436 -7.33 -25.70 -19.02
C VAL A 436 -6.24 -26.76 -19.14
N GLN A 437 -6.37 -27.80 -18.31
CA GLN A 437 -5.43 -28.93 -18.30
C GLN A 437 -5.57 -29.93 -19.46
N VAL A 438 -6.67 -29.89 -20.19
CA VAL A 438 -6.98 -30.88 -21.22
C VAL A 438 -7.59 -30.19 -22.44
N GLY A 439 -7.09 -30.51 -23.65
CA GLY A 439 -7.71 -30.10 -24.91
C GLY A 439 -7.10 -28.88 -25.60
N ASP A 440 -5.94 -28.39 -25.18
CA ASP A 440 -5.28 -27.20 -25.73
C ASP A 440 -4.16 -27.49 -26.77
N MET A 441 -4.28 -28.65 -27.43
CA MET A 441 -3.35 -29.07 -28.51
C MET A 441 -1.87 -29.19 -28.07
N GLY A 442 -1.56 -29.36 -26.77
CA GLY A 442 -0.21 -29.51 -26.23
C GLY A 442 0.55 -28.20 -26.03
N VAL A 443 -0.15 -27.08 -25.87
CA VAL A 443 0.42 -25.79 -25.49
C VAL A 443 0.18 -25.55 -24.00
N ASP A 444 1.24 -25.44 -23.18
CA ASP A 444 1.11 -25.22 -21.75
C ASP A 444 1.09 -23.71 -21.41
N GLY A 445 1.59 -22.88 -22.33
CA GLY A 445 1.58 -21.42 -22.18
C GLY A 445 1.94 -20.66 -23.45
N ARG A 446 1.88 -19.33 -23.39
CA ARG A 446 2.14 -18.41 -24.50
C ARG A 446 3.04 -17.27 -24.09
N ILE A 447 3.96 -16.87 -24.98
CA ILE A 447 4.75 -15.64 -24.85
C ILE A 447 4.33 -14.67 -25.96
N TYR A 448 4.14 -13.42 -25.61
CA TYR A 448 3.90 -12.33 -26.55
C TYR A 448 5.18 -11.50 -26.71
N PRO A 449 5.71 -11.30 -27.94
CA PRO A 449 6.90 -10.48 -28.14
C PRO A 449 6.62 -9.01 -27.83
N VAL A 450 7.63 -8.30 -27.29
CA VAL A 450 7.53 -6.88 -26.90
C VAL A 450 7.09 -5.99 -28.08
N SER A 451 7.41 -6.37 -29.32
CA SER A 451 6.98 -5.67 -30.53
C SER A 451 5.49 -5.79 -30.83
N SER A 452 4.79 -6.77 -30.26
CA SER A 452 3.33 -6.90 -30.37
C SER A 452 2.56 -6.07 -29.34
N ALA A 453 3.25 -5.42 -28.41
CA ALA A 453 2.72 -4.40 -27.51
C ALA A 453 2.54 -3.08 -28.27
N ALA A 454 1.77 -3.09 -29.36
CA ALA A 454 1.49 -1.89 -30.12
C ALA A 454 0.62 -0.93 -29.30
N THR A 455 1.04 0.34 -29.30
CA THR A 455 0.24 1.51 -28.98
C THR A 455 -1.20 1.32 -29.47
N PRO A 456 -2.24 1.67 -28.69
CA PRO A 456 -3.61 1.62 -29.17
C PRO A 456 -3.79 2.63 -30.30
N ARG A 457 -3.58 2.19 -31.53
CA ARG A 457 -4.04 2.93 -32.70
C ARG A 457 -5.54 2.79 -32.78
N LYS A 458 -6.23 3.91 -32.95
CA LYS A 458 -7.65 3.96 -33.31
C LYS A 458 -7.88 2.98 -34.46
N LYS A 459 -8.77 2.00 -34.28
CA LYS A 459 -9.25 1.15 -35.35
C LYS A 459 -9.83 2.05 -36.44
N GLN A 460 -9.20 2.09 -37.61
CA GLN A 460 -9.87 2.54 -38.83
C GLN A 460 -10.72 1.36 -39.34
N GLU A 461 -11.99 1.61 -39.60
CA GLU A 461 -12.88 0.65 -40.20
C GLU A 461 -12.28 0.17 -41.54
N GLY A 462 -11.96 -1.12 -41.63
CA GLY A 462 -11.44 -1.74 -42.85
C GLY A 462 -10.07 -2.45 -42.73
N GLU A 463 -9.32 -2.32 -41.65
CA GLU A 463 -8.09 -3.09 -41.46
C GLU A 463 -8.39 -4.51 -40.96
N LEU A 464 -7.95 -5.52 -41.74
CA LEU A 464 -7.87 -6.92 -41.30
C LEU A 464 -7.17 -6.97 -39.94
N ALA A 465 -7.83 -7.59 -38.96
CA ALA A 465 -7.27 -7.81 -37.62
C ALA A 465 -5.91 -8.47 -37.78
N LEU A 466 -4.82 -7.73 -37.54
CA LEU A 466 -3.49 -8.29 -37.43
C LEU A 466 -3.55 -9.37 -36.35
N LYS A 467 -3.34 -10.64 -36.71
CA LYS A 467 -3.23 -11.76 -35.79
C LYS A 467 -2.15 -11.38 -34.77
N GLU A 468 -2.52 -11.30 -33.51
CA GLU A 468 -1.55 -11.10 -32.43
C GLU A 468 -0.49 -12.20 -32.50
N ARG A 469 0.76 -11.81 -32.72
CA ARG A 469 1.87 -12.76 -32.73
C ARG A 469 2.11 -13.25 -31.31
N TRP A 470 2.08 -14.54 -31.12
CA TRP A 470 2.43 -15.20 -29.87
C TRP A 470 3.27 -16.45 -30.15
N TYR A 471 4.04 -16.87 -29.16
CA TYR A 471 4.88 -18.05 -29.25
C TYR A 471 4.43 -19.10 -28.23
N PRO A 472 4.27 -20.36 -28.65
CA PRO A 472 3.88 -21.45 -27.75
C PRO A 472 5.01 -21.82 -26.80
N ILE A 473 4.61 -22.19 -25.58
CA ILE A 473 5.49 -22.83 -24.58
C ILE A 473 4.93 -24.21 -24.31
N GLN A 474 5.80 -25.22 -24.36
CA GLN A 474 5.52 -26.56 -23.86
C GLN A 474 6.47 -26.92 -22.75
N VAL A 475 5.95 -27.57 -21.72
CA VAL A 475 6.70 -27.98 -20.52
C VAL A 475 6.51 -29.47 -20.28
N LYS A 476 7.60 -30.18 -20.03
CA LYS A 476 7.56 -31.60 -19.66
C LYS A 476 8.34 -31.85 -18.38
N GLN A 477 7.64 -32.29 -17.35
CA GLN A 477 8.27 -32.71 -16.08
C GLN A 477 8.88 -34.11 -16.24
N LYS A 478 9.84 -34.23 -17.18
CA LYS A 478 10.60 -35.44 -17.45
C LYS A 478 12.05 -35.20 -17.20
N ASP A 479 12.76 -36.21 -16.68
CA ASP A 479 14.21 -36.17 -16.47
C ASP A 479 14.96 -35.94 -17.78
N LYS A 480 14.48 -36.53 -18.87
CA LYS A 480 15.06 -36.38 -20.20
C LYS A 480 13.98 -36.43 -21.28
N VAL A 481 13.89 -35.36 -22.06
CA VAL A 481 12.99 -35.25 -23.22
C VAL A 481 13.65 -35.85 -24.44
N GLY A 482 12.91 -36.67 -25.18
CA GLY A 482 13.37 -37.31 -26.39
C GLY A 482 12.81 -36.66 -27.66
N ARG A 483 13.29 -37.14 -28.82
CA ARG A 483 12.85 -36.69 -30.15
C ARG A 483 11.32 -36.71 -30.33
N PRO A 484 10.55 -37.75 -29.90
CA PRO A 484 9.10 -37.79 -30.12
C PRO A 484 8.35 -36.59 -29.47
N ASP A 485 8.84 -36.09 -28.36
CA ASP A 485 8.23 -34.91 -27.68
C ASP A 485 8.48 -33.66 -28.55
N ILE A 486 9.65 -33.54 -29.17
CA ILE A 486 9.98 -32.42 -30.08
C ILE A 486 9.16 -32.52 -31.37
N ASP A 487 9.08 -33.70 -32.01
CA ASP A 487 8.26 -33.92 -33.23
C ASP A 487 6.79 -33.51 -32.98
N SER A 488 6.25 -33.82 -31.79
CA SER A 488 4.91 -33.43 -31.39
C SER A 488 4.76 -31.90 -31.26
N PHE A 489 5.76 -31.23 -30.73
CA PHE A 489 5.78 -29.77 -30.59
C PHE A 489 5.95 -29.08 -31.95
N GLU A 490 6.76 -29.63 -32.86
CA GLU A 490 6.86 -29.17 -34.23
C GLU A 490 5.52 -29.20 -34.96
N ALA A 491 4.82 -30.34 -34.87
CA ALA A 491 3.51 -30.51 -35.48
C ALA A 491 2.47 -29.49 -34.91
N MET A 492 2.58 -29.16 -33.66
CA MET A 492 1.77 -28.13 -33.00
C MET A 492 2.13 -26.73 -33.53
N MET A 493 3.44 -26.37 -33.57
CA MET A 493 3.90 -25.09 -34.10
C MET A 493 3.49 -24.85 -35.55
N MET A 494 3.51 -25.90 -36.38
CA MET A 494 3.03 -25.84 -37.76
C MET A 494 1.52 -25.58 -37.84
N ARG A 495 0.73 -26.20 -36.95
CA ARG A 495 -0.73 -26.00 -36.91
C ARG A 495 -1.12 -24.58 -36.49
N VAL A 496 -0.44 -24.00 -35.51
CA VAL A 496 -0.73 -22.64 -35.02
C VAL A 496 -0.01 -21.55 -35.78
N ASP A 497 0.82 -21.94 -36.75
CA ASP A 497 1.61 -21.07 -37.63
C ASP A 497 2.49 -20.06 -36.88
N CYS A 498 3.26 -20.55 -35.89
CA CYS A 498 4.20 -19.75 -35.13
C CYS A 498 5.62 -19.93 -35.65
N ASP A 499 6.37 -18.81 -35.70
CA ASP A 499 7.76 -18.81 -36.17
C ASP A 499 8.75 -19.28 -35.10
N LYS A 500 8.39 -19.16 -33.85
CA LYS A 500 9.22 -19.49 -32.69
C LYS A 500 8.40 -20.19 -31.62
N GLY A 501 8.98 -21.19 -30.94
CA GLY A 501 8.39 -21.87 -29.80
C GLY A 501 9.42 -22.13 -28.72
N PHE A 502 8.97 -22.33 -27.49
CA PHE A 502 9.82 -22.58 -26.34
C PHE A 502 9.44 -23.92 -25.71
N PHE A 503 10.45 -24.72 -25.40
CA PHE A 503 10.25 -26.01 -24.77
C PHE A 503 11.08 -26.08 -23.48
N VAL A 504 10.48 -26.55 -22.38
CA VAL A 504 11.13 -26.64 -21.06
C VAL A 504 11.09 -28.06 -20.54
N ALA A 505 12.25 -28.56 -20.11
CA ALA A 505 12.40 -29.86 -19.45
C ALA A 505 13.59 -29.84 -18.48
N PHE A 506 13.82 -30.96 -17.75
CA PHE A 506 15.02 -31.06 -16.91
C PHE A 506 16.27 -31.30 -17.75
N ASP A 507 16.19 -32.12 -18.81
CA ASP A 507 17.28 -32.41 -19.74
C ASP A 507 16.74 -32.87 -21.12
N TYR A 508 17.58 -32.89 -22.12
CA TYR A 508 17.29 -33.29 -23.51
C TYR A 508 18.24 -34.39 -24.00
N SER A 509 17.73 -35.31 -24.81
CA SER A 509 18.55 -36.26 -25.51
C SER A 509 19.26 -35.59 -26.72
N ASP A 510 20.38 -36.14 -27.15
CA ASP A 510 21.10 -35.65 -28.34
C ASP A 510 20.23 -35.66 -29.61
N ASP A 511 19.30 -36.63 -29.70
CA ASP A 511 18.35 -36.71 -30.81
C ASP A 511 17.31 -35.59 -30.75
N ALA A 512 16.84 -35.20 -29.56
CA ALA A 512 15.96 -34.05 -29.38
C ALA A 512 16.64 -32.73 -29.78
N LEU A 513 17.90 -32.54 -29.36
CA LEU A 513 18.71 -31.36 -29.73
C LEU A 513 18.95 -31.28 -31.23
N ARG A 514 19.28 -32.43 -31.86
CA ARG A 514 19.48 -32.50 -33.32
C ARG A 514 18.19 -32.21 -34.09
N GLU A 515 17.04 -32.71 -33.63
CA GLU A 515 15.76 -32.51 -34.30
C GLU A 515 15.33 -31.06 -34.25
N ALA A 516 15.43 -30.38 -33.12
CA ALA A 516 15.13 -28.95 -33.02
C ALA A 516 15.96 -28.10 -34.00
N GLY A 517 17.26 -28.46 -34.18
CA GLY A 517 18.12 -27.85 -35.20
C GLY A 517 17.75 -28.22 -36.65
N ALA A 518 17.28 -29.45 -36.87
CA ALA A 518 16.80 -29.92 -38.17
C ALA A 518 15.48 -29.23 -38.56
N PHE A 519 14.58 -29.04 -37.63
CA PHE A 519 13.33 -28.31 -37.84
C PHE A 519 13.57 -26.89 -38.34
N PHE A 520 14.50 -26.16 -37.72
CA PHE A 520 14.88 -24.84 -38.20
C PHE A 520 15.35 -24.85 -39.65
N ARG A 521 16.23 -25.81 -40.02
CA ARG A 521 16.74 -25.91 -41.40
C ARG A 521 15.65 -26.25 -42.43
N ARG A 522 14.62 -27.02 -42.03
CA ARG A 522 13.51 -27.43 -42.91
C ARG A 522 12.42 -26.36 -43.05
N SER A 523 12.10 -25.66 -41.98
CA SER A 523 10.91 -24.80 -41.89
C SER A 523 11.20 -23.31 -41.71
N GLY A 524 12.44 -22.94 -41.38
CA GLY A 524 12.79 -21.59 -40.94
C GLY A 524 12.23 -21.22 -39.55
N LYS A 525 11.50 -22.12 -38.90
CA LYS A 525 10.89 -21.91 -37.57
C LYS A 525 11.83 -22.44 -36.48
N SER A 526 11.91 -21.76 -35.35
CA SER A 526 12.85 -22.08 -34.27
C SER A 526 12.19 -22.63 -33.02
N ILE A 527 12.73 -23.73 -32.49
CA ILE A 527 12.42 -24.24 -31.16
C ILE A 527 13.58 -23.90 -30.23
N VAL A 528 13.31 -23.11 -29.20
CA VAL A 528 14.29 -22.79 -28.16
C VAL A 528 14.08 -23.75 -26.99
N LEU A 529 15.12 -24.54 -26.71
CA LEU A 529 15.13 -25.55 -25.68
C LEU A 529 15.74 -24.94 -24.40
N PHE A 530 15.01 -24.96 -23.31
CA PHE A 530 15.49 -24.56 -21.99
C PHE A 530 15.51 -25.74 -21.03
N THR A 531 16.62 -25.98 -20.37
CA THR A 531 16.62 -26.81 -19.19
C THR A 531 16.12 -26.04 -17.96
N VAL A 532 15.60 -26.75 -16.98
CA VAL A 532 15.27 -26.14 -15.67
C VAL A 532 16.48 -25.43 -15.08
N LYS A 533 17.68 -26.01 -15.29
CA LYS A 533 18.94 -25.43 -14.84
C LYS A 533 19.23 -24.10 -15.54
N ASP A 534 19.05 -24.01 -16.86
CA ASP A 534 19.25 -22.77 -17.61
C ASP A 534 18.32 -21.66 -17.10
N ILE A 535 17.06 -22.00 -16.80
CA ILE A 535 16.10 -21.05 -16.26
C ILE A 535 16.53 -20.55 -14.89
N LEU A 536 16.97 -21.44 -14.01
CA LEU A 536 17.44 -21.08 -12.68
C LEU A 536 18.71 -20.22 -12.74
N GLU A 537 19.67 -20.58 -13.60
CA GLU A 537 20.93 -19.85 -13.78
C GLU A 537 20.69 -18.50 -14.46
N GLU A 538 19.81 -18.42 -15.47
CA GLU A 538 19.47 -17.16 -16.15
C GLU A 538 18.72 -16.20 -15.22
N GLU A 539 17.84 -16.69 -14.37
CA GLU A 539 17.24 -15.88 -13.32
C GLU A 539 18.29 -15.33 -12.34
N LEU A 540 19.28 -16.12 -12.01
CA LEU A 540 20.43 -15.67 -11.21
C LEU A 540 21.28 -14.65 -11.97
N ALA A 541 21.57 -14.88 -13.24
CA ALA A 541 22.38 -13.98 -14.07
C ALA A 541 21.69 -12.63 -14.35
N ARG A 542 20.38 -12.62 -14.63
CA ARG A 542 19.59 -11.38 -14.78
C ARG A 542 19.45 -10.59 -13.49
N LYS A 543 19.63 -11.23 -12.35
CA LYS A 543 19.64 -10.57 -11.04
C LYS A 543 21.01 -9.99 -10.69
N LEU A 544 22.05 -10.44 -11.42
CA LEU A 544 23.42 -9.95 -11.30
C LEU A 544 23.73 -8.83 -12.32
N ALA A 545 22.92 -8.68 -13.34
CA ALA A 545 23.01 -7.62 -14.36
C ALA A 545 22.04 -6.46 -14.05
#